data_c3fbf8f896a2e04b2bda8d874b04efa9
#
_entry.id   c3fbf8f896a2e04b2bda8d874b04efa9
#
_cell.length_a   1.000
_cell.length_b   1.000
_cell.length_c   1.000
_cell.angle_alpha   90.00
_cell.angle_beta   90.00
_cell.angle_gamma   90.00
#
_symmetry.space_group_name_H-M   'P 1'
#
loop_
_entity.id
_entity.type
_entity.pdbx_description
1 polymer ?
#
loop_
_entity_poly.entity_id
_entity_poly.type
_entity_poly.pdbx_seq_one_letter_code
_entity_poly.pdbx_strand_id
1 'polypeptide(L)'
;MDKVEYLILKCLLNDEGYSRKVLPFIKEEYFEEFNQKVVFEEIKKFITEYNSNPTRETLIIDVDDRSDLNQQQYGEICNLIQNLDSISVEGDWLIDTTEKWCRDRAIHLALMESVQLFDGKGEKSRDAIPSILSEALSVSFDNNIGHDYLENYQERYEYYHRKEEKVPFDLEYFDKISSGGISNKTLTVALAGCVHPETKVKIRFRKIS
;
A
#
# COMPACT_ATOMS: atom_id res chain seq x y z
N MET A 1 -6.01 -23.53 -12.08
CA MET A 1 -5.30 -22.35 -12.63
C MET A 1 -6.20 -21.14 -12.51
N ASP A 2 -5.84 -20.18 -11.67
CA ASP A 2 -6.62 -18.95 -11.55
C ASP A 2 -6.41 -18.11 -12.82
N LYS A 3 -7.52 -17.69 -13.44
CA LYS A 3 -7.46 -16.90 -14.68
C LYS A 3 -6.74 -15.56 -14.48
N VAL A 4 -6.79 -15.01 -13.25
CA VAL A 4 -6.17 -13.73 -12.91
C VAL A 4 -4.66 -13.86 -12.81
N GLU A 5 -4.13 -14.91 -12.16
CA GLU A 5 -2.69 -15.18 -12.06
C GLU A 5 -2.03 -15.33 -13.43
N TYR A 6 -2.68 -16.10 -14.31
CA TYR A 6 -2.22 -16.26 -15.68
C TYR A 6 -2.23 -14.94 -16.46
N LEU A 7 -3.27 -14.12 -16.29
CA LEU A 7 -3.37 -12.81 -16.93
C LEU A 7 -2.27 -11.86 -16.44
N ILE A 8 -1.98 -11.87 -15.14
CA ILE A 8 -0.91 -11.06 -14.54
C ILE A 8 0.45 -11.42 -15.15
N LEU A 9 0.82 -12.71 -15.19
CA LEU A 9 2.08 -13.15 -15.78
C LEU A 9 2.19 -12.77 -17.27
N LYS A 10 1.10 -12.88 -17.98
CA LYS A 10 1.01 -12.51 -19.40
C LYS A 10 1.26 -11.03 -19.64
N CYS A 11 0.68 -10.17 -18.79
CA CYS A 11 0.86 -8.72 -18.88
C CYS A 11 2.24 -8.28 -18.36
N LEU A 12 2.77 -8.93 -17.33
CA LEU A 12 4.14 -8.69 -16.86
C LEU A 12 5.18 -8.97 -17.95
N LEU A 13 4.93 -9.93 -18.83
CA LEU A 13 5.83 -10.25 -19.92
C LEU A 13 5.72 -9.27 -21.08
N ASN A 14 4.50 -8.82 -21.40
CA ASN A 14 4.21 -8.12 -22.66
C ASN A 14 4.03 -6.59 -22.52
N ASP A 15 3.79 -6.06 -21.30
CA ASP A 15 3.53 -4.64 -21.07
C ASP A 15 4.52 -4.07 -20.04
N GLU A 16 5.48 -3.29 -20.51
CA GLU A 16 6.51 -2.66 -19.68
C GLU A 16 5.93 -1.59 -18.73
N GLY A 17 4.93 -0.84 -19.20
CA GLY A 17 4.27 0.18 -18.40
C GLY A 17 3.51 -0.42 -17.20
N TYR A 18 2.82 -1.53 -17.44
CA TYR A 18 2.17 -2.32 -16.41
C TYR A 18 3.20 -2.92 -15.44
N SER A 19 4.24 -3.57 -15.97
CA SER A 19 5.26 -4.22 -15.13
C SER A 19 5.93 -3.25 -14.16
N ARG A 20 6.28 -2.05 -14.60
CA ARG A 20 6.87 -1.02 -13.74
C ARG A 20 5.96 -0.56 -12.61
N LYS A 21 4.64 -0.53 -12.86
CA LYS A 21 3.65 -0.10 -11.85
C LYS A 21 3.37 -1.17 -10.80
N VAL A 22 3.25 -2.43 -11.21
CA VAL A 22 2.72 -3.49 -10.33
C VAL A 22 3.79 -4.37 -9.70
N LEU A 23 4.97 -4.54 -10.35
CA LEU A 23 6.02 -5.44 -9.89
C LEU A 23 6.48 -5.19 -8.43
N PRO A 24 6.57 -3.94 -7.93
CA PRO A 24 6.97 -3.69 -6.55
C PRO A 24 5.99 -4.25 -5.50
N PHE A 25 4.75 -4.50 -5.87
CA PHE A 25 3.67 -4.92 -4.96
C PHE A 25 3.36 -6.40 -5.04
N ILE A 26 3.78 -7.08 -6.12
CA ILE A 26 3.56 -8.52 -6.29
C ILE A 26 4.69 -9.29 -5.60
N LYS A 27 4.29 -10.25 -4.78
CA LYS A 27 5.20 -11.20 -4.15
C LYS A 27 5.03 -12.58 -4.78
N GLU A 28 6.11 -13.37 -4.81
CA GLU A 28 6.10 -14.74 -5.34
C GLU A 28 5.12 -15.65 -4.60
N GLU A 29 4.99 -15.44 -3.28
CA GLU A 29 4.09 -16.18 -2.39
C GLU A 29 2.60 -15.98 -2.69
N TYR A 30 2.25 -14.97 -3.51
CA TYR A 30 0.86 -14.72 -3.91
C TYR A 30 0.36 -15.74 -4.94
N PHE A 31 1.25 -16.31 -5.74
CA PHE A 31 0.90 -17.36 -6.70
C PHE A 31 0.71 -18.71 -6.00
N GLU A 32 -0.32 -19.45 -6.38
CA GLU A 32 -0.62 -20.76 -5.77
C GLU A 32 0.22 -21.86 -6.38
N GLU A 33 0.34 -21.86 -7.70
CA GLU A 33 1.02 -22.92 -8.44
C GLU A 33 2.54 -22.66 -8.49
N PHE A 34 3.30 -23.72 -8.21
CA PHE A 34 4.78 -23.68 -8.24
C PHE A 34 5.33 -23.17 -9.58
N ASN A 35 4.76 -23.65 -10.69
CA ASN A 35 5.21 -23.26 -12.03
C ASN A 35 5.05 -21.75 -12.29
N GLN A 36 3.96 -21.14 -11.77
CA GLN A 36 3.71 -19.71 -11.89
C GLN A 36 4.66 -18.89 -11.01
N LYS A 37 5.00 -19.39 -9.80
CA LYS A 37 6.01 -18.77 -8.93
C LYS A 37 7.34 -18.69 -9.65
N VAL A 38 7.80 -19.79 -10.22
CA VAL A 38 9.08 -19.83 -10.94
C VAL A 38 9.09 -18.85 -12.11
N VAL A 39 8.04 -18.81 -12.92
CA VAL A 39 7.95 -17.86 -14.05
C VAL A 39 7.97 -16.41 -13.54
N PHE A 40 7.24 -16.11 -12.46
CA PHE A 40 7.24 -14.78 -11.87
C PHE A 40 8.62 -14.40 -11.32
N GLU A 41 9.30 -15.31 -10.62
CA GLU A 41 10.65 -15.10 -10.10
C GLU A 41 11.64 -14.70 -11.21
N GLU A 42 11.64 -15.46 -12.33
CA GLU A 42 12.55 -15.16 -13.45
C GLU A 42 12.19 -13.84 -14.14
N ILE A 43 10.89 -13.54 -14.34
CA ILE A 43 10.47 -12.22 -14.86
C ILE A 43 10.96 -11.10 -13.95
N LYS A 44 10.74 -11.23 -12.64
CA LYS A 44 11.15 -10.21 -11.65
C LYS A 44 12.65 -10.02 -11.61
N LYS A 45 13.41 -11.10 -11.62
CA LYS A 45 14.87 -11.09 -11.64
C LYS A 45 15.38 -10.37 -12.88
N PHE A 46 14.88 -10.72 -14.06
CA PHE A 46 15.26 -10.12 -15.33
C PHE A 46 14.95 -8.61 -15.36
N ILE A 47 13.74 -8.20 -14.97
CA ILE A 47 13.36 -6.77 -14.94
C ILE A 47 14.22 -6.00 -13.95
N THR A 48 14.56 -6.59 -12.81
CA THR A 48 15.41 -5.94 -11.81
C THR A 48 16.84 -5.74 -12.31
N GLU A 49 17.36 -6.70 -13.08
CA GLU A 49 18.74 -6.66 -13.58
C GLU A 49 18.89 -5.79 -14.83
N TYR A 50 17.96 -5.92 -15.79
CA TYR A 50 18.06 -5.28 -17.11
C TYR A 50 17.13 -4.08 -17.30
N ASN A 51 16.24 -3.79 -16.34
CA ASN A 51 15.24 -2.71 -16.41
C ASN A 51 14.37 -2.74 -17.68
N SER A 52 14.10 -3.94 -18.20
CA SER A 52 13.28 -4.21 -19.37
C SER A 52 12.57 -5.56 -19.23
N ASN A 53 11.46 -5.76 -19.94
CA ASN A 53 10.77 -7.03 -19.91
C ASN A 53 11.56 -8.11 -20.66
N PRO A 54 11.63 -9.36 -20.14
CA PRO A 54 12.26 -10.47 -20.85
C PRO A 54 11.41 -10.89 -22.07
N THR A 55 12.06 -11.55 -23.03
CA THR A 55 11.33 -12.29 -24.06
C THR A 55 11.05 -13.72 -23.59
N ARG A 56 10.16 -14.43 -24.27
CA ARG A 56 9.88 -15.84 -23.96
C ARG A 56 11.11 -16.72 -24.08
N GLU A 57 11.89 -16.47 -25.13
CA GLU A 57 13.12 -17.21 -25.40
C GLU A 57 14.14 -16.99 -24.28
N THR A 58 14.28 -15.74 -23.79
CA THR A 58 15.16 -15.43 -22.68
C THR A 58 14.72 -16.15 -21.41
N LEU A 59 13.42 -16.11 -21.08
CA LEU A 59 12.90 -16.82 -19.90
C LEU A 59 13.11 -18.32 -19.98
N ILE A 60 12.98 -18.94 -21.15
CA ILE A 60 13.23 -20.38 -21.32
C ILE A 60 14.70 -20.70 -21.04
N ILE A 61 15.63 -19.84 -21.46
CA ILE A 61 17.06 -20.00 -21.19
C ILE A 61 17.34 -19.88 -19.68
N ASP A 62 16.79 -18.83 -19.04
CA ASP A 62 16.97 -18.61 -17.60
C ASP A 62 16.40 -19.77 -16.77
N VAL A 63 15.29 -20.35 -17.19
CA VAL A 63 14.68 -21.53 -16.54
C VAL A 63 15.52 -22.79 -16.76
N ASP A 64 16.18 -22.94 -17.92
CA ASP A 64 17.07 -24.08 -18.24
C ASP A 64 18.33 -24.08 -17.34
N ASP A 65 18.82 -22.90 -16.96
CA ASP A 65 19.98 -22.74 -16.07
C ASP A 65 19.66 -23.08 -14.59
N ARG A 66 18.37 -23.29 -14.24
CA ARG A 66 17.97 -23.65 -12.87
C ARG A 66 18.26 -25.11 -12.56
N SER A 67 18.95 -25.36 -11.45
CA SER A 67 19.28 -26.70 -10.97
C SER A 67 18.23 -27.32 -10.03
N ASP A 68 17.23 -26.55 -9.61
CA ASP A 68 16.21 -26.94 -8.64
C ASP A 68 14.95 -27.56 -9.30
N LEU A 69 14.89 -27.60 -10.64
CA LEU A 69 13.76 -28.10 -11.40
C LEU A 69 13.98 -29.54 -11.87
N ASN A 70 12.95 -30.36 -11.75
CA ASN A 70 12.94 -31.66 -12.41
C ASN A 70 12.47 -31.53 -13.87
N GLN A 71 12.74 -32.56 -14.69
CA GLN A 71 12.44 -32.52 -16.12
C GLN A 71 10.95 -32.35 -16.45
N GLN A 72 10.07 -32.87 -15.60
CA GLN A 72 8.62 -32.68 -15.78
C GLN A 72 8.22 -31.22 -15.50
N GLN A 73 8.68 -30.65 -14.37
CA GLN A 73 8.42 -29.24 -14.01
C GLN A 73 8.96 -28.30 -15.08
N TYR A 74 10.17 -28.53 -15.57
CA TYR A 74 10.75 -27.77 -16.68
C TYR A 74 9.84 -27.80 -17.91
N GLY A 75 9.35 -28.97 -18.34
CA GLY A 75 8.44 -29.08 -19.45
C GLY A 75 7.11 -28.33 -19.26
N GLU A 76 6.55 -28.36 -18.06
CA GLU A 76 5.32 -27.65 -17.71
C GLU A 76 5.53 -26.14 -17.69
N ILE A 77 6.66 -25.67 -17.16
CA ILE A 77 7.03 -24.23 -17.13
C ILE A 77 7.27 -23.70 -18.54
N CYS A 78 8.00 -24.44 -19.39
CA CYS A 78 8.20 -24.07 -20.79
C CYS A 78 6.87 -23.97 -21.56
N ASN A 79 5.96 -24.90 -21.34
CA ASN A 79 4.61 -24.84 -21.92
C ASN A 79 3.83 -23.63 -21.40
N LEU A 80 3.94 -23.30 -20.12
CA LEU A 80 3.33 -22.10 -19.55
C LEU A 80 3.84 -20.84 -20.25
N ILE A 81 5.18 -20.68 -20.34
CA ILE A 81 5.82 -19.52 -20.98
C ILE A 81 5.41 -19.38 -22.45
N GLN A 82 5.37 -20.49 -23.20
CA GLN A 82 4.96 -20.48 -24.61
C GLN A 82 3.53 -20.01 -24.83
N ASN A 83 2.64 -20.28 -23.86
CA ASN A 83 1.24 -19.88 -23.92
C ASN A 83 0.99 -18.41 -23.44
N LEU A 84 2.01 -17.71 -22.94
CA LEU A 84 1.91 -16.30 -22.53
C LEU A 84 1.90 -15.37 -23.76
N ASP A 85 0.91 -15.49 -24.64
CA ASP A 85 0.76 -14.63 -25.81
C ASP A 85 0.41 -13.18 -25.45
N SER A 86 0.75 -12.21 -26.31
CA SER A 86 0.35 -10.82 -26.11
C SER A 86 -1.18 -10.67 -26.12
N ILE A 87 -1.72 -9.95 -25.15
CA ILE A 87 -3.13 -9.57 -25.07
C ILE A 87 -3.20 -8.07 -24.88
N SER A 88 -4.09 -7.42 -25.61
CA SER A 88 -4.47 -6.04 -25.30
C SER A 88 -5.58 -6.05 -24.28
N VAL A 89 -5.31 -5.54 -23.07
CA VAL A 89 -6.27 -5.37 -21.98
C VAL A 89 -6.30 -3.90 -21.61
N GLU A 90 -7.45 -3.39 -21.17
CA GLU A 90 -7.54 -2.03 -20.63
C GLU A 90 -6.64 -1.89 -19.39
N GLY A 91 -5.65 -0.98 -19.47
CA GLY A 91 -4.58 -0.87 -18.50
C GLY A 91 -5.07 -0.55 -17.08
N ASP A 92 -6.04 0.37 -16.93
CA ASP A 92 -6.54 0.77 -15.61
C ASP A 92 -7.33 -0.35 -14.95
N TRP A 93 -8.22 -1.02 -15.70
CA TRP A 93 -8.95 -2.19 -15.18
C TRP A 93 -7.99 -3.31 -14.72
N LEU A 94 -6.90 -3.51 -15.47
CA LEU A 94 -5.91 -4.54 -15.14
C LEU A 94 -5.17 -4.21 -13.84
N ILE A 95 -4.78 -2.94 -13.64
CA ILE A 95 -4.11 -2.47 -12.43
C ILE A 95 -5.02 -2.66 -11.21
N ASP A 96 -6.29 -2.23 -11.30
CA ASP A 96 -7.28 -2.38 -10.23
C ASP A 96 -7.53 -3.86 -9.89
N THR A 97 -7.64 -4.71 -10.92
CA THR A 97 -7.83 -6.15 -10.76
C THR A 97 -6.62 -6.80 -10.08
N THR A 98 -5.41 -6.39 -10.47
CA THR A 98 -4.17 -6.90 -9.88
C THR A 98 -4.02 -6.44 -8.43
N GLU A 99 -4.34 -5.18 -8.12
CA GLU A 99 -4.33 -4.68 -6.75
C GLU A 99 -5.28 -5.47 -5.85
N LYS A 100 -6.50 -5.67 -6.32
CA LYS A 100 -7.49 -6.48 -5.60
C LYS A 100 -6.98 -7.90 -5.37
N TRP A 101 -6.43 -8.53 -6.39
CA TRP A 101 -5.86 -9.88 -6.27
C TRP A 101 -4.70 -9.92 -5.26
N CYS A 102 -3.75 -8.97 -5.32
CA CYS A 102 -2.65 -8.88 -4.36
C CYS A 102 -3.15 -8.73 -2.92
N ARG A 103 -4.16 -7.89 -2.70
CA ARG A 103 -4.79 -7.68 -1.39
C ARG A 103 -5.47 -8.95 -0.88
N ASP A 104 -6.26 -9.62 -1.73
CA ASP A 104 -6.95 -10.85 -1.37
C ASP A 104 -5.95 -11.97 -1.03
N ARG A 105 -4.85 -12.07 -1.78
CA ARG A 105 -3.77 -13.05 -1.51
C ARG A 105 -3.00 -12.70 -0.23
N ALA A 106 -2.67 -11.44 0.00
CA ALA A 106 -2.02 -11.00 1.23
C ALA A 106 -2.86 -11.33 2.47
N ILE A 107 -4.18 -11.07 2.42
CA ILE A 107 -5.11 -11.40 3.49
C ILE A 107 -5.19 -12.91 3.70
N HIS A 108 -5.27 -13.70 2.63
CA HIS A 108 -5.30 -15.15 2.73
C HIS A 108 -4.05 -15.70 3.44
N LEU A 109 -2.86 -15.26 3.03
CA LEU A 109 -1.59 -15.69 3.64
C LEU A 109 -1.49 -15.24 5.10
N ALA A 110 -1.89 -14.02 5.41
CA ALA A 110 -1.92 -13.49 6.77
C ALA A 110 -2.87 -14.29 7.69
N LEU A 111 -4.02 -14.72 7.18
CA LEU A 111 -4.95 -15.58 7.91
C LEU A 111 -4.34 -16.96 8.15
N MET A 112 -3.70 -17.56 7.14
CA MET A 112 -3.03 -18.86 7.29
C MET A 112 -1.89 -18.79 8.31
N GLU A 113 -1.05 -17.74 8.26
CA GLU A 113 0.01 -17.49 9.24
C GLU A 113 -0.59 -17.31 10.65
N SER A 114 -1.66 -16.52 10.75
CA SER A 114 -2.35 -16.29 12.04
C SER A 114 -2.88 -17.58 12.68
N VAL A 115 -3.43 -18.48 11.86
CA VAL A 115 -3.89 -19.82 12.32
C VAL A 115 -2.71 -20.65 12.81
N GLN A 116 -1.59 -20.66 12.09
CA GLN A 116 -0.38 -21.38 12.50
C GLN A 116 0.18 -20.85 13.82
N LEU A 117 0.20 -19.53 14.01
CA LEU A 117 0.62 -18.89 15.26
C LEU A 117 -0.33 -19.23 16.42
N PHE A 118 -1.63 -19.27 16.15
CA PHE A 118 -2.62 -19.65 17.15
C PHE A 118 -2.43 -21.10 17.61
N ASP A 119 -2.13 -22.01 16.69
CA ASP A 119 -1.83 -23.43 16.96
C ASP A 119 -0.45 -23.65 17.62
N GLY A 120 0.37 -22.59 17.76
CA GLY A 120 1.71 -22.68 18.35
C GLY A 120 2.76 -23.31 17.42
N LYS A 121 2.50 -23.36 16.12
CA LYS A 121 3.41 -23.89 15.10
C LYS A 121 4.29 -22.82 14.42
N GLY A 122 4.03 -21.53 14.68
CA GLY A 122 4.78 -20.42 14.09
C GLY A 122 5.93 -19.96 14.96
N GLU A 123 6.88 -19.26 14.37
CA GLU A 123 8.06 -18.69 15.05
C GLU A 123 7.74 -17.42 15.85
N LYS A 124 6.67 -16.69 15.49
CA LYS A 124 6.27 -15.43 16.11
C LYS A 124 5.30 -15.65 17.27
N SER A 125 5.21 -14.68 18.18
CA SER A 125 4.20 -14.69 19.25
C SER A 125 2.80 -14.46 18.68
N ARG A 126 1.78 -14.99 19.39
CA ARG A 126 0.35 -14.74 19.08
C ARG A 126 0.00 -13.24 19.07
N ASP A 127 0.72 -12.43 19.84
CA ASP A 127 0.52 -10.98 19.88
C ASP A 127 0.86 -10.28 18.56
N ALA A 128 1.57 -10.96 17.65
CA ALA A 128 1.87 -10.44 16.30
C ALA A 128 0.68 -10.54 15.33
N ILE A 129 -0.37 -11.32 15.64
CA ILE A 129 -1.52 -11.53 14.75
C ILE A 129 -2.18 -10.20 14.31
N PRO A 130 -2.46 -9.22 15.19
CA PRO A 130 -3.06 -7.97 14.75
C PRO A 130 -2.19 -7.18 13.77
N SER A 131 -0.87 -7.18 13.97
CA SER A 131 0.06 -6.48 13.05
C SER A 131 0.15 -7.17 11.70
N ILE A 132 0.19 -8.50 11.64
CA ILE A 132 0.19 -9.29 10.40
C ILE A 132 -1.07 -9.00 9.57
N LEU A 133 -2.24 -9.03 10.20
CA LEU A 133 -3.50 -8.74 9.52
C LEU A 133 -3.61 -7.27 9.08
N SER A 134 -3.12 -6.33 9.90
CA SER A 134 -3.11 -4.90 9.57
C SER A 134 -2.20 -4.62 8.37
N GLU A 135 -1.03 -5.26 8.30
CA GLU A 135 -0.12 -5.15 7.17
C GLU A 135 -0.75 -5.68 5.89
N ALA A 136 -1.39 -6.86 5.93
CA ALA A 136 -2.07 -7.43 4.79
C ALA A 136 -3.23 -6.55 4.27
N LEU A 137 -3.96 -5.90 5.17
CA LEU A 137 -5.04 -4.98 4.80
C LEU A 137 -4.54 -3.66 4.22
N SER A 138 -3.29 -3.28 4.50
CA SER A 138 -2.68 -2.03 3.99
C SER A 138 -2.10 -2.15 2.58
N VAL A 139 -2.15 -3.34 1.96
CA VAL A 139 -1.67 -3.53 0.58
C VAL A 139 -2.48 -2.66 -0.38
N SER A 140 -1.82 -1.69 -0.99
CA SER A 140 -2.39 -0.79 -1.99
C SER A 140 -1.31 -0.38 -3.00
N PHE A 141 -1.71 -0.21 -4.26
CA PHE A 141 -0.84 0.28 -5.32
C PHE A 141 -0.81 1.81 -5.38
N ASP A 142 -1.54 2.46 -4.47
CA ASP A 142 -1.52 3.91 -4.38
C ASP A 142 -0.18 4.38 -3.80
N ASN A 143 0.67 4.88 -4.69
CA ASN A 143 1.96 5.50 -4.34
C ASN A 143 1.81 6.93 -3.80
N ASN A 144 0.59 7.45 -3.75
CA ASN A 144 0.31 8.80 -3.23
C ASN A 144 0.39 8.82 -1.70
N ILE A 145 1.56 8.48 -1.15
CA ILE A 145 1.88 8.74 0.25
C ILE A 145 2.19 10.23 0.39
N GLY A 146 1.12 11.03 0.48
CA GLY A 146 1.25 12.48 0.64
C GLY A 146 0.70 13.27 -0.55
N HIS A 147 0.61 14.58 -0.38
CA HIS A 147 0.22 15.50 -1.45
C HIS A 147 1.38 15.70 -2.42
N ASP A 148 1.16 15.50 -3.72
CA ASP A 148 2.11 15.95 -4.72
C ASP A 148 2.24 17.48 -4.64
N TYR A 149 3.45 17.93 -4.32
CA TYR A 149 3.69 19.35 -4.07
C TYR A 149 3.48 20.21 -5.31
N LEU A 150 3.69 19.68 -6.49
CA LEU A 150 3.59 20.40 -7.75
C LEU A 150 2.20 20.28 -8.38
N GLU A 151 1.59 19.08 -8.37
CA GLU A 151 0.30 18.84 -9.01
C GLU A 151 -0.88 19.37 -8.18
N ASN A 152 -0.85 19.23 -6.84
CA ASN A 152 -1.96 19.63 -5.97
C ASN A 152 -1.82 21.04 -5.38
N TYR A 153 -1.21 21.98 -6.12
CA TYR A 153 -0.99 23.33 -5.62
C TYR A 153 -2.28 24.12 -5.32
N GLN A 154 -3.35 23.87 -6.08
CA GLN A 154 -4.65 24.52 -5.89
C GLN A 154 -5.34 24.07 -4.61
N GLU A 155 -5.40 22.78 -4.35
CA GLU A 155 -5.98 22.22 -3.12
C GLU A 155 -5.22 22.70 -1.89
N ARG A 156 -3.89 22.79 -1.96
CA ARG A 156 -3.08 23.36 -0.88
C ARG A 156 -3.35 24.84 -0.68
N TYR A 157 -3.43 25.60 -1.77
CA TYR A 157 -3.75 27.01 -1.67
C TYR A 157 -5.09 27.21 -0.97
N GLU A 158 -6.12 26.48 -1.34
CA GLU A 158 -7.43 26.51 -0.70
C GLU A 158 -7.37 26.05 0.76
N TYR A 159 -6.61 24.98 1.05
CA TYR A 159 -6.42 24.49 2.42
C TYR A 159 -5.76 25.55 3.32
N TYR A 160 -4.69 26.19 2.88
CA TYR A 160 -3.99 27.22 3.65
C TYR A 160 -4.75 28.55 3.75
N HIS A 161 -5.63 28.85 2.80
CA HIS A 161 -6.44 30.08 2.78
C HIS A 161 -7.88 29.85 3.26
N ARG A 162 -8.21 28.63 3.65
CA ARG A 162 -9.51 28.31 4.24
C ARG A 162 -9.67 29.09 5.54
N LYS A 163 -10.72 29.92 5.62
CA LYS A 163 -11.06 30.61 6.87
C LYS A 163 -11.51 29.56 7.89
N GLU A 164 -10.66 29.31 8.87
CA GLU A 164 -11.02 28.46 10.00
C GLU A 164 -12.06 29.16 10.87
N GLU A 165 -13.14 28.47 11.23
CA GLU A 165 -14.05 28.94 12.26
C GLU A 165 -13.33 28.87 13.61
N LYS A 166 -13.14 30.02 14.21
CA LYS A 166 -12.51 30.15 15.52
C LYS A 166 -13.55 30.37 16.61
N VAL A 167 -13.28 29.78 17.77
CA VAL A 167 -14.11 30.01 18.97
C VAL A 167 -13.55 31.19 19.74
N PRO A 168 -14.29 32.30 19.87
CA PRO A 168 -13.80 33.48 20.58
C PRO A 168 -13.65 33.23 22.07
N PHE A 169 -12.74 33.92 22.70
CA PHE A 169 -12.56 33.91 24.16
C PHE A 169 -13.60 34.74 24.91
N ASP A 170 -14.43 35.52 24.19
CA ASP A 170 -15.30 36.57 24.72
C ASP A 170 -14.54 37.66 25.53
N LEU A 171 -13.27 37.85 25.21
CA LEU A 171 -12.38 38.88 25.76
C LEU A 171 -11.73 39.63 24.60
N GLU A 172 -12.15 40.86 24.36
CA GLU A 172 -11.73 41.69 23.21
C GLU A 172 -10.23 41.68 22.94
N TYR A 173 -9.43 41.79 24.01
CA TYR A 173 -7.99 41.80 23.88
C TYR A 173 -7.40 40.49 23.43
N PHE A 174 -7.89 39.36 23.96
CA PHE A 174 -7.44 38.03 23.57
C PHE A 174 -7.93 37.65 22.16
N ASP A 175 -9.14 38.04 21.81
CA ASP A 175 -9.69 37.77 20.47
C ASP A 175 -8.92 38.57 19.41
N LYS A 176 -8.48 39.78 19.74
CA LYS A 176 -7.64 40.60 18.86
C LYS A 176 -6.25 40.00 18.63
N ILE A 177 -5.59 39.52 19.69
CA ILE A 177 -4.26 38.88 19.60
C ILE A 177 -4.31 37.54 18.87
N SER A 178 -5.34 36.72 19.11
CA SER A 178 -5.51 35.42 18.49
C SER A 178 -6.17 35.45 17.09
N SER A 179 -6.44 36.67 16.59
CA SER A 179 -7.13 36.87 15.30
C SER A 179 -8.49 36.17 15.24
N GLY A 180 -9.30 36.31 16.29
CA GLY A 180 -10.67 35.83 16.37
C GLY A 180 -10.93 34.65 17.29
N GLY A 181 -9.93 34.15 18.03
CA GLY A 181 -10.13 33.08 19.00
C GLY A 181 -9.26 31.84 18.77
N ILE A 182 -9.73 30.71 19.27
CA ILE A 182 -9.04 29.41 19.21
C ILE A 182 -9.55 28.60 18.00
N SER A 183 -8.64 28.03 17.22
CA SER A 183 -8.98 27.12 16.12
C SER A 183 -9.57 25.81 16.66
N ASN A 184 -10.50 25.21 15.91
CA ASN A 184 -11.07 23.91 16.25
C ASN A 184 -9.99 22.81 16.31
N LYS A 185 -10.18 21.85 17.22
CA LYS A 185 -9.26 20.71 17.41
C LYS A 185 -7.85 21.08 17.88
N THR A 186 -7.66 22.24 18.50
CA THR A 186 -6.39 22.66 19.09
C THR A 186 -6.45 22.62 20.62
N LEU A 187 -5.31 22.29 21.25
CA LEU A 187 -5.15 22.38 22.71
C LEU A 187 -4.56 23.76 23.04
N THR A 188 -5.32 24.54 23.80
CA THR A 188 -4.85 25.82 24.28
C THR A 188 -4.63 25.75 25.80
N VAL A 189 -3.42 26.10 26.24
CA VAL A 189 -3.06 26.14 27.68
C VAL A 189 -2.86 27.62 28.08
N ALA A 190 -3.68 28.09 29.02
CA ALA A 190 -3.53 29.41 29.59
C ALA A 190 -2.79 29.32 30.94
N LEU A 191 -1.66 30.02 31.06
CA LEU A 191 -0.90 30.12 32.30
C LEU A 191 -1.06 31.54 32.84
N ALA A 192 -1.57 31.65 34.04
CA ALA A 192 -1.70 32.95 34.74
C ALA A 192 -1.07 32.85 36.12
N GLY A 193 -0.25 33.83 36.45
CA GLY A 193 0.27 34.02 37.81
C GLY A 193 -0.80 34.63 38.72
N CYS A 194 -1.00 34.11 39.91
CA CYS A 194 -1.83 34.73 40.92
C CYS A 194 -1.10 35.96 41.51
N VAL A 195 -1.53 37.16 41.10
CA VAL A 195 -0.95 38.39 41.62
C VAL A 195 -1.64 38.87 42.91
N HIS A 196 -2.85 38.39 43.19
CA HIS A 196 -3.59 38.69 44.41
C HIS A 196 -4.48 37.55 44.86
N PRO A 197 -4.62 37.29 46.18
CA PRO A 197 -5.42 36.15 46.69
C PRO A 197 -6.94 36.31 46.52
N GLU A 198 -7.43 37.45 46.06
CA GLU A 198 -8.85 37.75 45.86
C GLU A 198 -9.32 37.62 44.39
N THR A 199 -8.43 37.40 43.45
CA THR A 199 -8.81 37.28 42.03
C THR A 199 -9.33 35.91 41.72
N LYS A 200 -10.63 35.70 41.76
CA LYS A 200 -11.30 34.49 41.32
C LYS A 200 -11.41 34.49 39.79
N VAL A 201 -10.53 33.79 39.10
CA VAL A 201 -10.66 33.56 37.66
C VAL A 201 -11.71 32.46 37.44
N LYS A 202 -12.85 32.84 36.89
CA LYS A 202 -13.91 31.90 36.52
C LYS A 202 -13.71 31.44 35.09
N ILE A 203 -13.10 30.23 34.89
CA ILE A 203 -12.96 29.65 33.54
C ILE A 203 -14.25 28.86 33.24
N ARG A 204 -14.99 29.27 32.21
CA ARG A 204 -16.18 28.60 31.75
C ARG A 204 -15.84 27.82 30.45
N PHE A 205 -15.77 26.53 30.54
CA PHE A 205 -15.63 25.66 29.36
C PHE A 205 -17.00 25.50 28.70
N ARG A 206 -17.11 25.84 27.43
CA ARG A 206 -18.28 25.52 26.60
C ARG A 206 -17.95 24.29 25.74
N LYS A 207 -18.65 23.20 25.97
CA LYS A 207 -18.56 22.03 25.11
C LYS A 207 -19.35 22.34 23.84
N ILE A 208 -18.69 22.38 22.69
CA ILE A 208 -19.33 22.47 21.37
C ILE A 208 -19.50 21.03 20.90
N SER A 209 -20.74 20.63 20.71
CA SER A 209 -21.13 19.29 20.20
C SER A 209 -20.89 19.21 18.71
#